data_36118f473279cefec247b2f5ea328d16
#
_entry.id   36118f473279cefec247b2f5ea328d16
#
_cell.length_a   1.000
_cell.length_b   1.000
_cell.length_c   1.000
_cell.angle_alpha   90.00
_cell.angle_beta   90.00
_cell.angle_gamma   90.00
#
_symmetry.space_group_name_H-M   'P 1'
#
loop_
_entity.id
_entity.type
_entity.pdbx_description
1 polymer ?
#
loop_
_entity_poly.entity_id
_entity_poly.type
_entity_poly.pdbx_seq_one_letter_code
_entity_poly.pdbx_strand_id
1 'polypeptide(L)'
;MATKSSIHIKPCRVTSSGAHNRRTAEYMRNIGESRIYIVPELTSNNEQWINPGFGSPDLQAHYDSIKRMVKEKTGRAMQEKERERKGKNGKIIKVAGCSPIREGVLLIRPDTTLADVRKFGEECQRRWGITPLQIFLHKDEGHWLSGQPKTGDRESFQVGEKWFKPNYHAHIVFDWMNHDTGKSQKLNDDDMMEMQTLASDILSMQRGQSKSETGKEHLERNDFIIEKQRAELQRMDAAKRHKEEQIGLAEQELKQVKSEIRTDKLKKTATNAATAIASGVGSLFGRAGAN
;
A
#
# COMPACT_ATOMS: atom_id res chain seq x y z
N MET A 1 -13.60 2.27 9.33
CA MET A 1 -14.04 1.65 8.05
C MET A 1 -13.77 0.17 8.17
N ALA A 2 -14.65 -0.69 7.67
CA ALA A 2 -14.38 -2.13 7.68
C ALA A 2 -13.13 -2.43 6.84
N THR A 3 -12.19 -3.19 7.39
CA THR A 3 -10.97 -3.60 6.68
C THR A 3 -11.37 -4.51 5.52
N LYS A 4 -10.87 -4.21 4.32
CA LYS A 4 -11.15 -5.00 3.12
C LYS A 4 -10.22 -6.20 3.06
N SER A 5 -10.77 -7.38 2.76
CA SER A 5 -9.96 -8.55 2.44
C SER A 5 -9.35 -8.44 1.05
N SER A 6 -8.17 -8.98 0.88
CA SER A 6 -7.56 -9.22 -0.43
C SER A 6 -6.55 -10.34 -0.32
N ILE A 7 -6.45 -11.16 -1.36
CA ILE A 7 -5.38 -12.14 -1.50
C ILE A 7 -4.62 -11.90 -2.80
N HIS A 8 -3.29 -11.91 -2.71
CA HIS A 8 -2.41 -11.86 -3.87
C HIS A 8 -1.50 -13.08 -3.87
N ILE A 9 -1.51 -13.84 -4.97
CA ILE A 9 -0.75 -15.09 -5.11
C ILE A 9 0.33 -14.94 -6.18
N LYS A 10 1.54 -15.32 -5.84
CA LYS A 10 2.71 -15.28 -6.73
C LYS A 10 3.59 -16.53 -6.58
N PRO A 11 4.51 -16.79 -7.52
CA PRO A 11 5.53 -17.82 -7.35
C PRO A 11 6.26 -17.68 -6.01
N CYS A 12 6.34 -18.77 -5.23
CA CYS A 12 7.05 -18.77 -3.96
C CYS A 12 8.56 -18.80 -4.18
N ARG A 13 9.31 -18.01 -3.42
CA ARG A 13 10.76 -18.08 -3.34
C ARG A 13 11.16 -19.11 -2.27
N VAL A 14 11.18 -20.39 -2.65
CA VAL A 14 11.35 -21.52 -1.71
C VAL A 14 12.56 -21.39 -0.78
N THR A 15 13.65 -20.72 -1.23
CA THR A 15 14.88 -20.55 -0.44
C THR A 15 14.81 -19.41 0.58
N SER A 16 13.98 -18.40 0.39
CA SER A 16 13.96 -17.18 1.23
C SER A 16 12.63 -16.94 1.95
N SER A 17 11.51 -17.43 1.40
CA SER A 17 10.18 -17.21 2.00
C SER A 17 10.09 -17.78 3.41
N GLY A 18 10.63 -18.98 3.64
CA GLY A 18 10.60 -19.64 4.95
C GLY A 18 11.33 -18.86 6.06
N ALA A 19 12.41 -18.15 5.73
CA ALA A 19 13.16 -17.36 6.70
C ALA A 19 12.35 -16.13 7.18
N HIS A 20 11.70 -15.43 6.23
CA HIS A 20 10.79 -14.32 6.51
C HIS A 20 9.58 -14.80 7.33
N ASN A 21 8.90 -15.84 6.84
CA ASN A 21 7.65 -16.30 7.43
C ASN A 21 7.81 -16.81 8.86
N ARG A 22 8.94 -17.45 9.16
CA ARG A 22 9.26 -17.98 10.48
C ARG A 22 10.00 -17.01 11.40
N ARG A 23 10.32 -15.81 10.95
CA ARG A 23 11.14 -14.85 11.71
C ARG A 23 12.43 -15.48 12.22
N THR A 24 13.18 -16.19 11.33
CA THR A 24 14.43 -16.81 11.78
C THR A 24 15.39 -15.78 12.36
N ALA A 25 16.18 -16.17 13.36
CA ALA A 25 17.13 -15.27 14.01
C ALA A 25 18.12 -14.64 13.02
N GLU A 26 18.52 -15.37 11.98
CA GLU A 26 19.35 -14.86 10.90
C GLU A 26 18.62 -13.80 10.07
N TYR A 27 17.37 -14.06 9.67
CA TYR A 27 16.55 -13.11 8.95
C TYR A 27 16.38 -11.81 9.76
N MET A 28 16.03 -11.94 11.05
CA MET A 28 15.83 -10.79 11.95
C MET A 28 17.11 -9.96 12.12
N ARG A 29 18.30 -10.59 12.18
CA ARG A 29 19.58 -9.85 12.22
C ARG A 29 19.90 -9.13 10.91
N ASN A 30 19.51 -9.70 9.77
CA ASN A 30 19.84 -9.17 8.45
C ASN A 30 18.85 -8.09 7.96
N ILE A 31 17.73 -7.88 8.65
CA ILE A 31 16.83 -6.76 8.39
C ILE A 31 17.54 -5.48 8.87
N GLY A 32 18.01 -4.66 7.93
CA GLY A 32 18.63 -3.37 8.26
C GLY A 32 17.63 -2.40 8.87
N GLU A 33 18.10 -1.49 9.73
CA GLU A 33 17.27 -0.50 10.44
C GLU A 33 16.35 0.33 9.51
N SER A 34 16.81 0.64 8.30
CA SER A 34 16.01 1.35 7.29
C SER A 34 14.79 0.57 6.77
N ARG A 35 14.69 -0.73 7.08
CA ARG A 35 13.62 -1.62 6.68
C ARG A 35 12.84 -2.20 7.87
N ILE A 36 13.08 -1.70 9.08
CA ILE A 36 12.37 -2.17 10.26
C ILE A 36 10.90 -1.78 10.15
N TYR A 37 10.11 -2.73 9.74
CA TYR A 37 8.65 -2.72 9.72
C TYR A 37 8.08 -3.85 10.59
N ILE A 38 8.94 -4.55 11.33
CA ILE A 38 8.61 -5.60 12.28
C ILE A 38 8.85 -5.06 13.69
N VAL A 39 7.88 -5.28 14.56
CA VAL A 39 7.98 -4.99 16.00
C VAL A 39 8.29 -6.30 16.72
N PRO A 40 9.55 -6.55 17.13
CA PRO A 40 9.97 -7.85 17.68
C PRO A 40 9.17 -8.27 18.92
N GLU A 41 8.74 -7.32 19.74
CA GLU A 41 7.92 -7.55 20.94
C GLU A 41 6.56 -8.16 20.60
N LEU A 42 6.06 -7.96 19.39
CA LEU A 42 4.79 -8.51 18.92
C LEU A 42 4.93 -9.86 18.21
N THR A 43 6.16 -10.31 17.93
CA THR A 43 6.40 -11.58 17.19
C THR A 43 5.81 -12.80 17.90
N SER A 44 5.67 -12.75 19.23
CA SER A 44 4.98 -13.79 20.00
C SER A 44 3.49 -13.94 19.65
N ASN A 45 2.88 -12.94 19.01
CA ASN A 45 1.48 -12.98 18.55
C ASN A 45 1.33 -13.66 17.18
N ASN A 46 2.43 -13.96 16.51
CA ASN A 46 2.41 -14.67 15.24
C ASN A 46 2.05 -16.13 15.47
N GLU A 47 1.27 -16.67 14.55
CA GLU A 47 0.83 -18.06 14.58
C GLU A 47 1.29 -18.78 13.31
N GLN A 48 1.48 -20.08 13.38
CA GLN A 48 1.84 -20.89 12.23
C GLN A 48 1.16 -22.24 12.22
N TRP A 49 0.91 -22.74 11.02
CA TRP A 49 0.46 -24.10 10.79
C TRP A 49 1.23 -24.72 9.63
N ILE A 50 1.68 -25.95 9.83
CA ILE A 50 2.31 -26.77 8.80
C ILE A 50 1.40 -27.96 8.54
N ASN A 51 1.11 -28.24 7.29
CA ASN A 51 0.24 -29.35 6.92
C ASN A 51 0.86 -30.67 7.40
N PRO A 52 0.18 -31.46 8.27
CA PRO A 52 0.72 -32.72 8.76
C PRO A 52 0.91 -33.79 7.67
N GLY A 53 0.14 -33.71 6.57
CA GLY A 53 0.29 -34.58 5.40
C GLY A 53 1.57 -34.30 4.58
N PHE A 54 2.30 -33.28 5.00
CA PHE A 54 3.57 -32.88 4.39
C PHE A 54 4.72 -33.60 5.08
N GLY A 55 5.41 -34.44 4.38
CA GLY A 55 6.52 -35.25 4.94
C GLY A 55 7.73 -34.43 5.41
N SER A 56 7.86 -33.17 5.02
CA SER A 56 8.90 -32.27 5.47
C SER A 56 8.43 -30.80 5.41
N PRO A 57 8.66 -30.00 6.46
CA PRO A 57 8.39 -28.58 6.45
C PRO A 57 9.35 -27.78 5.55
N ASP A 58 10.33 -28.44 4.93
CA ASP A 58 11.29 -27.85 4.01
C ASP A 58 10.68 -27.73 2.61
N LEU A 59 10.47 -26.48 2.17
CA LEU A 59 9.90 -26.19 0.85
C LEU A 59 10.84 -26.60 -0.29
N GLN A 60 12.17 -26.59 -0.08
CA GLN A 60 13.09 -27.04 -1.10
C GLN A 60 13.01 -28.55 -1.31
N ALA A 61 12.97 -29.32 -0.23
CA ALA A 61 12.78 -30.77 -0.29
C ALA A 61 11.47 -31.13 -0.99
N HIS A 62 10.39 -30.38 -0.71
CA HIS A 62 9.12 -30.55 -1.38
C HIS A 62 9.19 -30.20 -2.87
N TYR A 63 9.80 -29.06 -3.22
CA TYR A 63 10.03 -28.66 -4.60
C TYR A 63 10.76 -29.77 -5.39
N ASP A 64 11.81 -30.35 -4.80
CA ASP A 64 12.56 -31.44 -5.42
C ASP A 64 11.72 -32.72 -5.54
N SER A 65 10.81 -32.98 -4.60
CA SER A 65 9.87 -34.10 -4.70
C SER A 65 8.87 -33.90 -5.86
N ILE A 66 8.36 -32.68 -6.04
CA ILE A 66 7.50 -32.35 -7.19
C ILE A 66 8.24 -32.56 -8.52
N LYS A 67 9.52 -32.17 -8.62
CA LYS A 67 10.31 -32.41 -9.85
C LYS A 67 10.39 -33.90 -10.20
N ARG A 68 10.61 -34.74 -9.19
CA ARG A 68 10.62 -36.21 -9.38
C ARG A 68 9.27 -36.72 -9.83
N MET A 69 8.21 -36.32 -9.14
CA MET A 69 6.82 -36.69 -9.45
C MET A 69 6.42 -36.26 -10.86
N VAL A 70 6.75 -35.04 -11.29
CA VAL A 70 6.47 -34.56 -12.65
C VAL A 70 7.20 -35.42 -13.69
N LYS A 71 8.46 -35.75 -13.48
CA LYS A 71 9.21 -36.63 -14.39
C LYS A 71 8.60 -38.03 -14.47
N GLU A 72 8.21 -38.58 -13.33
CA GLU A 72 7.56 -39.91 -13.25
C GLU A 72 6.21 -39.92 -13.98
N LYS A 73 5.33 -38.96 -13.68
CA LYS A 73 3.97 -38.92 -14.25
C LYS A 73 3.92 -38.50 -15.73
N THR A 74 4.84 -37.65 -16.17
CA THR A 74 4.79 -37.08 -17.53
C THR A 74 5.84 -37.62 -18.46
N GLY A 75 6.83 -38.35 -17.97
CA GLY A 75 8.01 -38.80 -18.72
C GLY A 75 8.98 -37.66 -19.07
N ARG A 76 8.76 -36.43 -18.61
CA ARG A 76 9.55 -35.24 -18.97
C ARG A 76 9.98 -34.49 -17.73
N ALA A 77 11.15 -33.87 -17.80
CA ALA A 77 11.58 -32.95 -16.74
C ALA A 77 10.65 -31.73 -16.63
N MET A 78 10.44 -31.28 -15.41
CA MET A 78 9.66 -30.04 -15.16
C MET A 78 10.40 -28.85 -15.84
N GLN A 79 9.64 -28.04 -16.56
CA GLN A 79 10.17 -26.82 -17.17
C GLN A 79 10.30 -25.73 -16.12
N GLU A 80 11.50 -25.49 -15.62
CA GLU A 80 11.73 -24.49 -14.54
C GLU A 80 11.96 -23.08 -15.07
N LYS A 81 12.49 -22.95 -16.30
CA LYS A 81 12.82 -21.64 -16.90
C LYS A 81 11.83 -21.26 -18.01
N GLU A 82 11.68 -19.97 -18.22
CA GLU A 82 11.00 -19.45 -19.41
C GLU A 82 11.67 -19.99 -20.67
N ARG A 83 10.87 -20.31 -21.66
CA ARG A 83 11.33 -20.70 -23.00
C ARG A 83 10.51 -20.03 -24.09
N GLU A 84 11.11 -19.84 -25.22
CA GLU A 84 10.43 -19.39 -26.43
C GLU A 84 9.98 -20.57 -27.29
N ARG A 85 8.80 -20.43 -27.89
CA ARG A 85 8.31 -21.35 -28.93
C ARG A 85 7.68 -20.58 -30.07
N LYS A 86 7.75 -21.12 -31.29
CA LYS A 86 6.98 -20.61 -32.42
C LYS A 86 5.51 -20.99 -32.27
N GLY A 87 4.63 -20.02 -32.31
CA GLY A 87 3.18 -20.21 -32.41
C GLY A 87 2.76 -20.68 -33.82
N LYS A 88 1.51 -21.08 -33.99
CA LYS A 88 0.94 -21.51 -35.28
C LYS A 88 1.03 -20.44 -36.37
N ASN A 89 1.06 -19.17 -36.00
CA ASN A 89 1.18 -18.01 -36.88
C ASN A 89 2.63 -17.52 -37.08
N GLY A 90 3.63 -18.34 -36.71
CA GLY A 90 5.05 -17.99 -36.80
C GLY A 90 5.57 -17.00 -35.74
N LYS A 91 4.70 -16.41 -34.93
CA LYS A 91 5.11 -15.50 -33.86
C LYS A 91 5.81 -16.27 -32.71
N ILE A 92 6.83 -15.65 -32.16
CA ILE A 92 7.50 -16.17 -30.96
C ILE A 92 6.59 -15.93 -29.74
N ILE A 93 6.31 -17.01 -29.02
CA ILE A 93 5.51 -16.99 -27.78
C ILE A 93 6.46 -17.37 -26.64
N LYS A 94 6.53 -16.52 -25.64
CA LYS A 94 7.21 -16.82 -24.37
C LYS A 94 6.32 -17.69 -23.50
N VAL A 95 6.84 -18.81 -23.06
CA VAL A 95 6.17 -19.74 -22.16
C VAL A 95 6.88 -19.72 -20.83
N ALA A 96 6.22 -19.23 -19.81
CA ALA A 96 6.77 -19.14 -18.46
C ALA A 96 7.16 -20.52 -17.92
N GLY A 97 8.13 -20.54 -17.02
CA GLY A 97 8.48 -21.73 -16.27
C GLY A 97 7.35 -22.16 -15.33
N CYS A 98 7.37 -23.41 -14.94
CA CYS A 98 6.45 -23.94 -13.95
C CYS A 98 6.76 -23.34 -12.57
N SER A 99 5.75 -22.87 -11.88
CA SER A 99 5.80 -22.43 -10.49
C SER A 99 4.96 -23.37 -9.64
N PRO A 100 5.52 -24.51 -9.23
CA PRO A 100 4.77 -25.56 -8.56
C PRO A 100 4.37 -25.19 -7.14
N ILE A 101 5.14 -24.31 -6.50
CA ILE A 101 4.83 -23.75 -5.19
C ILE A 101 4.54 -22.26 -5.35
N ARG A 102 3.42 -21.83 -4.82
CA ARG A 102 3.01 -20.43 -4.84
C ARG A 102 2.71 -19.94 -3.43
N GLU A 103 2.91 -18.66 -3.21
CA GLU A 103 2.65 -18.00 -1.94
C GLU A 103 1.58 -16.94 -2.12
N GLY A 104 0.54 -17.02 -1.30
CA GLY A 104 -0.52 -16.03 -1.19
C GLY A 104 -0.31 -15.14 0.03
N VAL A 105 -0.42 -13.83 -0.15
CA VAL A 105 -0.50 -12.86 0.95
C VAL A 105 -1.95 -12.45 1.09
N LEU A 106 -2.57 -12.80 2.22
CA LEU A 106 -3.97 -12.56 2.55
C LEU A 106 -4.07 -11.50 3.64
N LEU A 107 -4.73 -10.38 3.38
CA LEU A 107 -5.03 -9.39 4.41
C LEU A 107 -6.05 -9.95 5.41
N ILE A 108 -5.77 -9.79 6.68
CA ILE A 108 -6.59 -10.29 7.79
C ILE A 108 -6.90 -9.17 8.79
N ARG A 109 -7.81 -9.44 9.73
CA ARG A 109 -8.08 -8.57 10.89
C ARG A 109 -7.25 -9.00 12.11
N PRO A 110 -7.13 -8.13 13.12
CA PRO A 110 -6.44 -8.49 14.37
C PRO A 110 -7.04 -9.72 15.06
N ASP A 111 -8.36 -9.93 14.94
CA ASP A 111 -9.13 -11.02 15.54
C ASP A 111 -9.23 -12.28 14.65
N THR A 112 -8.67 -12.25 13.44
CA THR A 112 -8.61 -13.43 12.57
C THR A 112 -7.73 -14.50 13.21
N THR A 113 -8.25 -15.73 13.24
CA THR A 113 -7.58 -16.89 13.83
C THR A 113 -6.85 -17.72 12.77
N LEU A 114 -5.90 -18.53 13.22
CA LEU A 114 -5.24 -19.52 12.37
C LEU A 114 -6.25 -20.53 11.77
N ALA A 115 -7.30 -20.86 12.52
CA ALA A 115 -8.36 -21.76 12.05
C ALA A 115 -9.15 -21.18 10.88
N ASP A 116 -9.42 -19.86 10.88
CA ASP A 116 -10.11 -19.19 9.77
C ASP A 116 -9.28 -19.25 8.49
N VAL A 117 -7.98 -18.94 8.59
CA VAL A 117 -7.08 -18.97 7.44
C VAL A 117 -6.85 -20.40 6.94
N ARG A 118 -6.81 -21.36 7.85
CA ARG A 118 -6.72 -22.79 7.48
C ARG A 118 -7.98 -23.24 6.74
N LYS A 119 -9.17 -22.88 7.22
CA LYS A 119 -10.43 -23.12 6.52
C LYS A 119 -10.43 -22.55 5.11
N PHE A 120 -9.91 -21.33 4.92
CA PHE A 120 -9.75 -20.76 3.59
C PHE A 120 -8.83 -21.61 2.71
N GLY A 121 -7.69 -22.06 3.22
CA GLY A 121 -6.76 -22.94 2.49
C GLY A 121 -7.39 -24.27 2.12
N GLU A 122 -8.12 -24.89 3.03
CA GLU A 122 -8.85 -26.15 2.82
C GLU A 122 -9.95 -26.01 1.73
N GLU A 123 -10.67 -24.88 1.73
CA GLU A 123 -11.65 -24.57 0.68
C GLU A 123 -10.99 -24.33 -0.69
N CYS A 124 -9.79 -23.71 -0.72
CA CYS A 124 -9.01 -23.58 -1.94
C CYS A 124 -8.61 -24.96 -2.50
N GLN A 125 -8.21 -25.88 -1.63
CA GLN A 125 -7.91 -27.26 -2.03
C GLN A 125 -9.15 -27.96 -2.59
N ARG A 126 -10.29 -27.84 -1.92
CA ARG A 126 -11.54 -28.47 -2.33
C ARG A 126 -12.04 -27.96 -3.68
N ARG A 127 -11.94 -26.65 -3.95
CA ARG A 127 -12.48 -26.02 -5.17
C ARG A 127 -11.53 -26.12 -6.35
N TRP A 128 -10.25 -25.90 -6.14
CA TRP A 128 -9.26 -25.74 -7.22
C TRP A 128 -8.10 -26.75 -7.16
N GLY A 129 -8.10 -27.65 -6.18
CA GLY A 129 -7.06 -28.67 -6.06
C GLY A 129 -5.70 -28.10 -5.68
N ILE A 130 -5.61 -26.87 -5.17
CA ILE A 130 -4.37 -26.28 -4.67
C ILE A 130 -4.24 -26.54 -3.18
N THR A 131 -3.20 -27.28 -2.79
CA THR A 131 -3.06 -27.78 -1.42
C THR A 131 -2.29 -26.79 -0.53
N PRO A 132 -2.86 -26.33 0.60
CA PRO A 132 -2.10 -25.50 1.53
C PRO A 132 -1.04 -26.33 2.25
N LEU A 133 0.20 -25.85 2.20
CA LEU A 133 1.38 -26.47 2.78
C LEU A 133 1.74 -25.90 4.13
N GLN A 134 1.76 -24.57 4.19
CA GLN A 134 2.16 -23.79 5.35
C GLN A 134 1.32 -22.53 5.43
N ILE A 135 0.98 -22.12 6.63
CA ILE A 135 0.27 -20.88 6.92
C ILE A 135 1.01 -20.17 8.05
N PHE A 136 1.23 -18.87 7.87
CA PHE A 136 1.85 -17.99 8.86
C PHE A 136 1.01 -16.73 9.00
N LEU A 137 0.55 -16.44 10.21
CA LEU A 137 -0.14 -15.21 10.55
C LEU A 137 0.88 -14.21 11.09
N HIS A 138 1.01 -13.08 10.43
CA HIS A 138 1.88 -12.00 10.87
C HIS A 138 1.06 -10.89 11.51
N LYS A 139 1.25 -10.73 12.83
CA LYS A 139 0.63 -9.70 13.65
C LYS A 139 1.66 -8.68 14.17
N ASP A 140 2.90 -8.80 13.74
CA ASP A 140 4.07 -8.02 14.14
C ASP A 140 4.58 -7.04 13.07
N GLU A 141 3.98 -7.03 11.88
CA GLU A 141 4.37 -6.16 10.78
C GLU A 141 3.51 -4.92 10.65
N GLY A 142 4.09 -3.84 10.13
CA GLY A 142 3.39 -2.60 9.87
C GLY A 142 4.31 -1.49 9.40
N HIS A 143 3.98 -0.26 9.75
CA HIS A 143 4.83 0.89 9.47
C HIS A 143 4.73 1.93 10.58
N TRP A 144 5.84 2.63 10.79
CA TRP A 144 5.91 3.73 11.74
C TRP A 144 5.27 4.98 11.15
N LEU A 145 4.50 5.68 11.95
CA LEU A 145 3.93 6.97 11.57
C LEU A 145 4.90 8.09 11.96
N SER A 146 4.97 9.12 11.13
CA SER A 146 5.77 10.33 11.40
C SER A 146 5.16 11.25 12.47
N GLY A 147 3.97 10.92 12.98
CA GLY A 147 3.25 11.69 13.98
C GLY A 147 2.04 10.93 14.49
N GLN A 148 1.10 11.62 15.13
CA GLN A 148 -0.13 11.00 15.63
C GLN A 148 -0.98 10.43 14.48
N PRO A 149 -1.71 9.32 14.72
CA PRO A 149 -2.63 8.77 13.73
C PRO A 149 -3.74 9.75 13.41
N LYS A 150 -4.29 9.62 12.20
CA LYS A 150 -5.43 10.44 11.77
C LYS A 150 -6.66 10.19 12.66
N THR A 151 -7.48 11.20 12.85
CA THR A 151 -8.76 11.08 13.57
C THR A 151 -9.59 9.94 12.97
N GLY A 152 -10.02 9.00 13.83
CA GLY A 152 -10.78 7.81 13.43
C GLY A 152 -9.92 6.58 13.06
N ASP A 153 -8.61 6.65 13.09
CA ASP A 153 -7.74 5.47 13.04
C ASP A 153 -7.78 4.77 14.41
N ARG A 154 -8.35 3.57 14.44
CA ARG A 154 -8.49 2.74 15.65
C ARG A 154 -7.51 1.57 15.68
N GLU A 155 -6.71 1.41 14.64
CA GLU A 155 -5.79 0.28 14.49
C GLU A 155 -4.37 0.64 14.90
N SER A 156 -3.98 1.92 14.76
CA SER A 156 -2.66 2.38 15.17
C SER A 156 -2.54 2.47 16.68
N PHE A 157 -1.41 2.01 17.21
CA PHE A 157 -1.09 2.05 18.64
C PHE A 157 0.33 2.55 18.88
N GLN A 158 0.62 2.90 20.11
CA GLN A 158 1.92 3.43 20.50
C GLN A 158 2.85 2.30 20.94
N VAL A 159 4.08 2.33 20.41
CA VAL A 159 5.18 1.45 20.83
C VAL A 159 6.35 2.36 21.25
N GLY A 160 6.60 2.42 22.55
CA GLY A 160 7.49 3.45 23.12
C GLY A 160 6.97 4.85 22.81
N GLU A 161 7.80 5.70 22.23
CA GLU A 161 7.44 7.10 21.87
C GLU A 161 6.87 7.23 20.45
N LYS A 162 6.80 6.15 19.66
CA LYS A 162 6.42 6.19 18.25
C LYS A 162 5.06 5.53 18.02
N TRP A 163 4.31 6.06 17.06
CA TRP A 163 3.08 5.45 16.59
C TRP A 163 3.36 4.42 15.51
N PHE A 164 2.72 3.25 15.65
CA PHE A 164 2.82 2.14 14.71
C PHE A 164 1.46 1.81 14.14
N LYS A 165 1.39 1.69 12.81
CA LYS A 165 0.19 1.21 12.11
C LYS A 165 0.44 -0.21 11.65
N PRO A 166 -0.26 -1.19 12.24
CA PRO A 166 -0.09 -2.59 11.90
C PRO A 166 -0.60 -2.89 10.48
N ASN A 167 -0.04 -3.93 9.89
CA ASN A 167 -0.46 -4.53 8.63
C ASN A 167 -0.64 -6.02 8.85
N TYR A 168 -1.81 -6.40 9.38
CA TYR A 168 -2.12 -7.78 9.68
C TYR A 168 -2.34 -8.57 8.39
N HIS A 169 -1.58 -9.64 8.20
CA HIS A 169 -1.69 -10.49 7.03
C HIS A 169 -1.28 -11.92 7.32
N ALA A 170 -1.71 -12.83 6.46
CA ALA A 170 -1.27 -14.22 6.49
C ALA A 170 -0.53 -14.56 5.20
N HIS A 171 0.55 -15.32 5.34
CA HIS A 171 1.20 -16.00 4.23
C HIS A 171 0.66 -17.41 4.14
N ILE A 172 0.20 -17.83 2.97
CA ILE A 172 -0.27 -19.17 2.69
C ILE A 172 0.56 -19.72 1.55
N VAL A 173 1.34 -20.75 1.82
CA VAL A 173 2.13 -21.44 0.81
C VAL A 173 1.33 -22.62 0.29
N PHE A 174 1.11 -22.67 -1.02
CA PHE A 174 0.35 -23.71 -1.69
C PHE A 174 1.21 -24.56 -2.60
N ASP A 175 0.94 -25.86 -2.62
CA ASP A 175 1.27 -26.73 -3.74
C ASP A 175 0.24 -26.52 -4.86
N TRP A 176 0.73 -26.15 -6.02
CA TRP A 176 -0.08 -25.80 -7.19
C TRP A 176 -0.14 -26.94 -8.22
N MET A 177 0.22 -28.15 -7.80
CA MET A 177 0.32 -29.32 -8.70
C MET A 177 -0.83 -30.30 -8.49
N ASN A 178 -1.27 -30.89 -9.57
CA ASN A 178 -2.05 -32.13 -9.54
C ASN A 178 -1.10 -33.32 -9.51
N HIS A 179 -1.02 -34.00 -8.38
CA HIS A 179 -0.09 -35.09 -8.15
C HIS A 179 -0.44 -36.39 -8.92
N ASP A 180 -1.70 -36.53 -9.38
CA ASP A 180 -2.10 -37.68 -10.18
C ASP A 180 -1.61 -37.57 -11.62
N THR A 181 -1.59 -36.34 -12.15
CA THR A 181 -1.26 -36.07 -13.55
C THR A 181 0.13 -35.49 -13.76
N GLY A 182 0.78 -34.99 -12.70
CA GLY A 182 2.04 -34.25 -12.78
C GLY A 182 1.93 -32.88 -13.45
N LYS A 183 0.73 -32.31 -13.57
CA LYS A 183 0.46 -31.02 -14.21
C LYS A 183 0.12 -29.95 -13.19
N SER A 184 0.47 -28.69 -13.50
CA SER A 184 0.06 -27.55 -12.71
C SER A 184 -1.45 -27.32 -12.82
N GLN A 185 -2.09 -26.99 -11.69
CA GLN A 185 -3.45 -26.49 -11.67
C GLN A 185 -3.55 -25.19 -12.47
N LYS A 186 -4.65 -25.05 -13.20
CA LYS A 186 -4.90 -23.86 -14.03
C LYS A 186 -6.12 -23.14 -13.48
N LEU A 187 -5.88 -21.99 -12.91
CA LEU A 187 -6.92 -21.06 -12.49
C LEU A 187 -6.98 -19.92 -13.51
N ASN A 188 -8.20 -19.57 -13.90
CA ASN A 188 -8.48 -18.40 -14.74
C ASN A 188 -8.82 -17.16 -13.89
N ASP A 189 -9.15 -16.05 -14.53
CA ASP A 189 -9.46 -14.80 -13.84
C ASP A 189 -10.75 -14.90 -12.99
N ASP A 190 -11.74 -15.69 -13.43
CA ASP A 190 -12.98 -15.92 -12.69
C ASP A 190 -12.71 -16.73 -11.42
N ASP A 191 -11.87 -17.77 -11.50
CA ASP A 191 -11.42 -18.53 -10.33
C ASP A 191 -10.73 -17.63 -9.32
N MET A 192 -9.87 -16.71 -9.80
CA MET A 192 -9.17 -15.75 -8.93
C MET A 192 -10.13 -14.73 -8.32
N MET A 193 -11.16 -14.30 -9.03
CA MET A 193 -12.23 -13.44 -8.48
C MET A 193 -13.07 -14.17 -7.44
N GLU A 194 -13.42 -15.45 -7.69
CA GLU A 194 -14.13 -16.29 -6.72
C GLU A 194 -13.29 -16.49 -5.46
N MET A 195 -11.98 -16.68 -5.58
CA MET A 195 -11.07 -16.80 -4.45
C MET A 195 -11.05 -15.54 -3.58
N GLN A 196 -11.12 -14.33 -4.16
CA GLN A 196 -11.27 -13.09 -3.41
C GLN A 196 -12.59 -13.04 -2.63
N THR A 197 -13.69 -13.50 -3.24
CA THR A 197 -15.00 -13.59 -2.60
C THR A 197 -14.95 -14.60 -1.45
N LEU A 198 -14.42 -15.79 -1.68
CA LEU A 198 -14.24 -16.81 -0.66
C LEU A 198 -13.46 -16.30 0.55
N ALA A 199 -12.37 -15.56 0.32
CA ALA A 199 -11.58 -14.95 1.40
C ALA A 199 -12.43 -13.97 2.22
N SER A 200 -13.22 -13.11 1.58
CA SER A 200 -14.08 -12.16 2.27
C SER A 200 -15.16 -12.84 3.11
N ASP A 201 -15.76 -13.89 2.58
CA ASP A 201 -16.85 -14.64 3.24
C ASP A 201 -16.33 -15.37 4.48
N ILE A 202 -15.23 -16.13 4.34
CA ILE A 202 -14.66 -16.89 5.46
C ILE A 202 -14.16 -15.98 6.57
N LEU A 203 -13.49 -14.86 6.21
CA LEU A 203 -12.94 -13.92 7.18
C LEU A 203 -13.98 -12.91 7.69
N SER A 204 -15.23 -12.95 7.20
CA SER A 204 -16.28 -11.98 7.50
C SER A 204 -15.79 -10.54 7.31
N MET A 205 -15.05 -10.28 6.22
CA MET A 205 -14.49 -8.99 5.86
C MET A 205 -15.18 -8.43 4.62
N GLN A 206 -15.10 -7.13 4.41
CA GLN A 206 -15.59 -6.54 3.18
C GLN A 206 -14.69 -6.97 2.02
N ARG A 207 -15.28 -7.44 0.92
CA ARG A 207 -14.52 -7.78 -0.30
C ARG A 207 -13.85 -6.53 -0.88
N GLY A 208 -12.59 -6.67 -1.28
CA GLY A 208 -11.91 -5.65 -2.08
C GLY A 208 -12.56 -5.48 -3.47
N GLN A 209 -12.34 -4.34 -4.09
CA GLN A 209 -12.83 -4.09 -5.46
C GLN A 209 -12.04 -4.95 -6.45
N SER A 210 -12.73 -5.47 -7.46
CA SER A 210 -12.10 -6.26 -8.50
C SER A 210 -11.29 -5.38 -9.48
N LYS A 211 -10.35 -6.00 -10.19
CA LYS A 211 -9.62 -5.35 -11.29
C LYS A 211 -10.57 -4.87 -12.39
N SER A 212 -11.62 -5.64 -12.67
CA SER A 212 -12.65 -5.30 -13.66
C SER A 212 -13.44 -4.03 -13.28
N GLU A 213 -13.64 -3.79 -11.98
CA GLU A 213 -14.32 -2.58 -11.48
C GLU A 213 -13.40 -1.35 -11.42
N THR A 214 -12.14 -1.55 -11.09
CA THR A 214 -11.21 -0.44 -10.85
C THR A 214 -10.33 -0.11 -12.05
N GLY A 215 -10.15 -1.03 -12.99
CA GLY A 215 -9.18 -0.95 -14.08
C GLY A 215 -7.71 -0.94 -13.60
N LYS A 216 -7.47 -1.08 -12.28
CA LYS A 216 -6.13 -1.00 -11.69
C LYS A 216 -5.47 -2.36 -11.65
N GLU A 217 -4.21 -2.40 -12.02
CA GLU A 217 -3.37 -3.58 -11.82
C GLU A 217 -2.83 -3.63 -10.39
N HIS A 218 -2.53 -4.85 -9.93
CA HIS A 218 -1.81 -5.02 -8.67
C HIS A 218 -0.39 -4.48 -8.83
N LEU A 219 -0.01 -3.58 -7.92
CA LEU A 219 1.35 -3.07 -7.85
C LEU A 219 2.14 -3.87 -6.82
N GLU A 220 3.37 -4.22 -7.16
CA GLU A 220 4.33 -4.72 -6.17
C GLU A 220 4.57 -3.63 -5.12
N ARG A 221 4.97 -4.05 -3.91
CA ARG A 221 5.10 -3.15 -2.75
C ARG A 221 5.88 -1.87 -3.06
N ASN A 222 7.00 -1.99 -3.75
CA ASN A 222 7.84 -0.82 -4.06
C ASN A 222 7.16 0.14 -5.04
N ASP A 223 6.50 -0.41 -6.08
CA ASP A 223 5.78 0.38 -7.07
C ASP A 223 4.58 1.08 -6.43
N PHE A 224 3.86 0.39 -5.54
CA PHE A 224 2.78 0.98 -4.76
C PHE A 224 3.26 2.14 -3.86
N ILE A 225 4.41 1.97 -3.18
CA ILE A 225 5.01 3.03 -2.36
C ILE A 225 5.40 4.23 -3.23
N ILE A 226 6.03 3.99 -4.37
CA ILE A 226 6.45 5.04 -5.31
C ILE A 226 5.22 5.79 -5.85
N GLU A 227 4.17 5.09 -6.25
CA GLU A 227 2.94 5.73 -6.75
C GLU A 227 2.26 6.56 -5.66
N LYS A 228 2.19 6.03 -4.43
CA LYS A 228 1.65 6.78 -3.29
C LYS A 228 2.45 8.04 -3.00
N GLN A 229 3.77 7.97 -3.01
CA GLN A 229 4.64 9.13 -2.80
C GLN A 229 4.49 10.17 -3.92
N ARG A 230 4.39 9.73 -5.18
CA ARG A 230 4.13 10.63 -6.32
C ARG A 230 2.79 11.36 -6.18
N ALA A 231 1.74 10.63 -5.81
CA ALA A 231 0.43 11.24 -5.59
C ALA A 231 0.43 12.24 -4.42
N GLU A 232 1.17 11.96 -3.35
CA GLU A 232 1.32 12.88 -2.23
C GLU A 232 2.10 14.14 -2.63
N LEU A 233 3.20 13.98 -3.36
CA LEU A 233 3.98 15.10 -3.90
C LEU A 233 3.12 16.01 -4.79
N GLN A 234 2.34 15.43 -5.70
CA GLN A 234 1.42 16.20 -6.54
C GLN A 234 0.40 17.01 -5.74
N ARG A 235 -0.13 16.42 -4.65
CA ARG A 235 -1.05 17.14 -3.73
C ARG A 235 -0.35 18.29 -3.01
N MET A 236 0.87 18.07 -2.56
CA MET A 236 1.66 19.12 -1.91
C MET A 236 1.98 20.26 -2.88
N ASP A 237 2.37 19.96 -4.11
CA ASP A 237 2.64 20.95 -5.16
C ASP A 237 1.37 21.74 -5.53
N ALA A 238 0.21 21.10 -5.60
CA ALA A 238 -1.06 21.78 -5.82
C ALA A 238 -1.42 22.71 -4.65
N ALA A 239 -1.25 22.25 -3.42
CA ALA A 239 -1.50 23.05 -2.23
C ALA A 239 -0.53 24.26 -2.13
N LYS A 240 0.74 24.06 -2.50
CA LYS A 240 1.75 25.12 -2.56
C LYS A 240 1.36 26.19 -3.57
N ARG A 241 1.01 25.79 -4.81
CA ARG A 241 0.55 26.73 -5.86
C ARG A 241 -0.66 27.53 -5.40
N HIS A 242 -1.64 26.89 -4.77
CA HIS A 242 -2.81 27.59 -4.26
C HIS A 242 -2.44 28.64 -3.18
N LYS A 243 -1.53 28.31 -2.27
CA LYS A 243 -1.02 29.29 -1.29
C LYS A 243 -0.25 30.44 -1.91
N GLU A 244 0.58 30.19 -2.92
CA GLU A 244 1.31 31.21 -3.67
C GLU A 244 0.35 32.17 -4.37
N GLU A 245 -0.73 31.64 -4.96
CA GLU A 245 -1.79 32.44 -5.56
C GLU A 245 -2.50 33.33 -4.52
N GLN A 246 -2.86 32.78 -3.37
CA GLN A 246 -3.47 33.57 -2.27
C GLN A 246 -2.54 34.68 -1.75
N ILE A 247 -1.22 34.38 -1.62
CA ILE A 247 -0.24 35.39 -1.24
C ILE A 247 -0.18 36.50 -2.29
N GLY A 248 -0.14 36.16 -3.58
CA GLY A 248 -0.12 37.12 -4.67
C GLY A 248 -1.36 38.06 -4.66
N LEU A 249 -2.54 37.50 -4.42
CA LEU A 249 -3.77 38.29 -4.25
C LEU A 249 -3.71 39.24 -3.05
N ALA A 250 -3.28 38.74 -1.90
CA ALA A 250 -3.13 39.54 -0.68
C ALA A 250 -2.10 40.67 -0.85
N GLU A 251 -0.99 40.42 -1.57
CA GLU A 251 0.01 41.45 -1.89
C GLU A 251 -0.56 42.54 -2.81
N GLN A 252 -1.39 42.16 -3.79
CA GLN A 252 -2.07 43.13 -4.66
C GLN A 252 -3.05 44.00 -3.87
N GLU A 253 -3.88 43.40 -3.02
CA GLU A 253 -4.79 44.14 -2.12
C GLU A 253 -4.03 45.10 -1.19
N LEU A 254 -2.94 44.63 -0.59
CA LEU A 254 -2.12 45.47 0.28
C LEU A 254 -1.50 46.66 -0.48
N LYS A 255 -1.08 46.45 -1.72
CA LYS A 255 -0.55 47.53 -2.60
C LYS A 255 -1.65 48.54 -2.90
N GLN A 256 -2.85 48.09 -3.18
CA GLN A 256 -4.00 48.97 -3.44
C GLN A 256 -4.35 49.81 -2.21
N VAL A 257 -4.51 49.18 -1.04
CA VAL A 257 -4.79 49.89 0.21
C VAL A 257 -3.71 50.92 0.56
N LYS A 258 -2.43 50.58 0.37
CA LYS A 258 -1.31 51.53 0.58
C LYS A 258 -1.40 52.71 -0.36
N SER A 259 -1.82 52.53 -1.62
CA SER A 259 -1.99 53.64 -2.59
C SER A 259 -3.15 54.56 -2.21
N GLU A 260 -4.28 53.99 -1.73
CA GLU A 260 -5.43 54.73 -1.26
C GLU A 260 -5.09 55.58 -0.01
N ILE A 261 -4.43 55.01 0.98
CA ILE A 261 -3.96 55.74 2.18
C ILE A 261 -3.03 56.90 1.79
N ARG A 262 -2.12 56.69 0.83
CA ARG A 262 -1.22 57.76 0.36
C ARG A 262 -2.02 58.90 -0.35
N THR A 263 -3.01 58.55 -1.14
CA THR A 263 -3.87 59.51 -1.84
C THR A 263 -4.70 60.32 -0.84
N ASP A 264 -5.27 59.67 0.17
CA ASP A 264 -6.02 60.33 1.22
C ASP A 264 -5.19 61.26 2.13
N LYS A 265 -3.94 60.84 2.44
CA LYS A 265 -3.00 61.72 3.15
C LYS A 265 -2.66 62.96 2.33
N LEU A 266 -2.42 62.83 1.02
CA LEU A 266 -2.16 63.96 0.11
C LEU A 266 -3.37 64.90 0.02
N LYS A 267 -4.60 64.36 -0.11
CA LYS A 267 -5.85 65.16 -0.10
C LYS A 267 -6.03 65.94 1.21
N LYS A 268 -5.86 65.31 2.36
CA LYS A 268 -5.92 65.94 3.68
C LYS A 268 -4.89 67.06 3.83
N THR A 269 -3.66 66.85 3.38
CA THR A 269 -2.58 67.85 3.43
C THR A 269 -2.93 69.06 2.52
N ALA A 270 -3.43 68.79 1.30
CA ALA A 270 -3.88 69.84 0.39
C ALA A 270 -5.05 70.66 0.94
N THR A 271 -6.05 69.97 1.56
CA THR A 271 -7.18 70.66 2.20
C THR A 271 -6.73 71.50 3.37
N ASN A 272 -5.87 71.01 4.24
CA ASN A 272 -5.31 71.79 5.37
C ASN A 272 -4.51 72.99 4.90
N ALA A 273 -3.73 72.86 3.84
CA ALA A 273 -2.95 73.99 3.25
C ALA A 273 -3.91 75.05 2.67
N ALA A 274 -4.93 74.62 1.93
CA ALA A 274 -5.95 75.54 1.38
C ALA A 274 -6.74 76.30 2.48
N THR A 275 -7.09 75.60 3.58
CA THR A 275 -7.76 76.24 4.74
C THR A 275 -6.81 77.24 5.43
N ALA A 276 -5.53 76.93 5.58
CA ALA A 276 -4.55 77.83 6.16
C ALA A 276 -4.35 79.08 5.30
N ILE A 277 -4.32 78.95 3.97
CA ILE A 277 -4.25 80.08 3.04
C ILE A 277 -5.51 80.92 3.12
N ALA A 278 -6.71 80.30 3.12
CA ALA A 278 -7.99 81.05 3.21
C ALA A 278 -8.10 81.85 4.54
N SER A 279 -7.68 81.25 5.66
CA SER A 279 -7.68 81.92 6.97
C SER A 279 -6.62 83.06 7.05
N GLY A 280 -5.46 82.84 6.39
CA GLY A 280 -4.42 83.88 6.31
C GLY A 280 -4.84 85.09 5.44
N VAL A 281 -5.54 84.87 4.32
CA VAL A 281 -6.07 85.93 3.49
C VAL A 281 -7.21 86.66 4.21
N GLY A 282 -8.11 85.97 4.95
CA GLY A 282 -9.16 86.59 5.75
C GLY A 282 -8.59 87.54 6.85
N SER A 283 -7.46 87.24 7.42
CA SER A 283 -6.79 88.08 8.44
C SER A 283 -6.13 89.36 7.84
N LEU A 284 -5.76 89.32 6.57
CA LEU A 284 -5.19 90.48 5.87
C LEU A 284 -6.27 91.47 5.43
N PHE A 285 -7.48 91.03 5.10
CA PHE A 285 -8.59 91.92 4.73
C PHE A 285 -9.41 92.43 5.95
N GLY A 286 -9.36 91.76 7.06
CA GLY A 286 -10.03 92.22 8.31
C GLY A 286 -9.34 93.35 9.05
N ARG A 287 -8.14 93.79 8.65
CA ARG A 287 -7.40 94.94 9.24
C ARG A 287 -7.50 96.23 8.47
N ALA A 288 -8.16 96.30 7.34
CA ALA A 288 -8.32 97.51 6.51
C ALA A 288 -9.63 98.26 6.70
N GLY A 289 -10.43 97.95 7.73
CA GLY A 289 -11.72 98.58 7.98
C GLY A 289 -11.95 99.16 9.37
N ALA A 290 -10.85 99.75 9.97
CA ALA A 290 -11.01 100.53 11.25
C ALA A 290 -10.10 101.78 11.17
N ASN A 291 -10.63 102.83 10.45
CA ASN A 291 -10.36 104.26 10.67
C ASN A 291 -11.55 105.07 10.28
#